data_2fe2afbc2cf0f4445510e1ec041464e6
#
_entry.id   2fe2afbc2cf0f4445510e1ec041464e6
#
_cell.length_a   1.000
_cell.length_b   1.000
_cell.length_c   1.000
_cell.angle_alpha   90.00
_cell.angle_beta   90.00
_cell.angle_gamma   90.00
#
_symmetry.space_group_name_H-M   'P 1'
#
loop_
_entity.id
_entity.type
_entity.pdbx_description
1 polymer ?
#
loop_
_entity_poly.entity_id
_entity_poly.type
_entity_poly.pdbx_seq_one_letter_code
_entity_poly.pdbx_strand_id
1 'polypeptide(L)'
;MPTFFIILIFTYLGGNAYIFYRGLQTLSGFPYGIKILLTILFWLAALSFFGTMLSRNVKIPFYLSHTMYEVGTGWLIFTLYMVLFLLFFDLLKLCSISFNQSFMTSLLATFVLLGYGYYNYRHPKINTVNITLTKPLTDNRRPIKIVAVSDIHLGNGTGKTSLKQYVKMINGQNPDLILIGGDLIDNS
;
A
#
# COMPACT_ATOMS: atom_id res chain seq x y z
N MET A 1 19.45 -13.47 -7.15
CA MET A 1 18.26 -13.30 -6.31
C MET A 1 18.52 -13.07 -4.83
N PRO A 2 19.41 -13.79 -4.11
CA PRO A 2 19.63 -13.53 -2.67
C PRO A 2 20.11 -12.11 -2.35
N THR A 3 21.00 -11.54 -3.18
CA THR A 3 21.58 -10.20 -2.95
C THR A 3 20.51 -9.10 -2.97
N PHE A 4 19.53 -9.16 -3.88
CA PHE A 4 18.44 -8.21 -3.93
C PHE A 4 17.59 -8.21 -2.65
N PHE A 5 17.23 -9.39 -2.15
CA PHE A 5 16.49 -9.51 -0.89
C PHE A 5 17.27 -8.99 0.31
N ILE A 6 18.56 -9.23 0.35
CA ILE A 6 19.43 -8.73 1.42
C ILE A 6 19.43 -7.19 1.41
N ILE A 7 19.64 -6.57 0.24
CA ILE A 7 19.60 -5.10 0.09
C ILE A 7 18.26 -4.55 0.54
N LEU A 8 17.15 -5.16 0.11
CA LEU A 8 15.80 -4.74 0.47
C LEU A 8 15.57 -4.77 2.00
N ILE A 9 15.99 -5.86 2.65
CA ILE A 9 15.88 -6.01 4.11
C ILE A 9 16.71 -4.93 4.83
N PHE A 10 17.97 -4.73 4.44
CA PHE A 10 18.81 -3.71 5.07
C PHE A 10 18.30 -2.30 4.83
N THR A 11 17.79 -2.00 3.63
CA THR A 11 17.19 -0.70 3.32
C THR A 11 15.93 -0.47 4.17
N TYR A 12 15.08 -1.48 4.31
CA TYR A 12 13.88 -1.41 5.13
C TYR A 12 14.20 -1.21 6.61
N LEU A 13 15.11 -2.01 7.18
CA LEU A 13 15.52 -1.89 8.58
C LEU A 13 16.23 -0.55 8.84
N GLY A 14 17.11 -0.13 7.93
CA GLY A 14 17.79 1.17 8.01
C GLY A 14 16.81 2.34 7.97
N GLY A 15 15.81 2.28 7.08
CA GLY A 15 14.73 3.28 7.01
C GLY A 15 13.93 3.35 8.31
N ASN A 16 13.55 2.20 8.89
CA ASN A 16 12.86 2.15 10.17
C ASN A 16 13.74 2.68 11.32
N ALA A 17 15.02 2.31 11.38
CA ALA A 17 15.94 2.82 12.39
C ALA A 17 16.10 4.35 12.28
N TYR A 18 16.17 4.89 11.05
CA TYR A 18 16.25 6.32 10.81
C TYR A 18 14.97 7.06 11.29
N ILE A 19 13.79 6.55 10.92
CA ILE A 19 12.51 7.12 11.39
C ILE A 19 12.43 7.08 12.91
N PHE A 20 12.79 5.94 13.50
CA PHE A 20 12.76 5.76 14.96
C PHE A 20 13.70 6.73 15.67
N TYR A 21 14.94 6.88 15.20
CA TYR A 21 15.91 7.82 15.75
C TYR A 21 15.38 9.26 15.71
N ARG A 22 14.84 9.69 14.54
CA ARG A 22 14.25 11.03 14.38
C ARG A 22 13.01 11.23 15.27
N GLY A 23 12.20 10.19 15.44
CA GLY A 23 11.05 10.19 16.33
C GLY A 23 11.43 10.34 17.79
N LEU A 24 12.46 9.62 18.27
CA LEU A 24 12.95 9.75 19.63
C LEU A 24 13.39 11.17 19.99
N GLN A 25 13.97 11.90 19.04
CA GLN A 25 14.37 13.30 19.25
C GLN A 25 13.17 14.20 19.56
N THR A 26 12.01 13.92 18.96
CA THR A 26 10.78 14.70 19.20
C THR A 26 10.08 14.32 20.51
N LEU A 27 10.39 13.15 21.07
CA LEU A 27 9.81 12.63 22.29
C LEU A 27 10.58 13.04 23.56
N SER A 28 11.53 13.97 23.48
CA SER A 28 12.40 14.36 24.61
C SER A 28 11.61 14.75 25.86
N GLY A 29 10.50 15.47 25.73
CA GLY A 29 9.63 15.92 26.84
C GLY A 29 8.61 14.90 27.36
N PHE A 30 8.50 13.71 26.77
CA PHE A 30 7.50 12.73 27.17
C PHE A 30 7.96 11.85 28.35
N PRO A 31 7.02 11.37 29.22
CA PRO A 31 7.30 10.41 30.27
C PRO A 31 7.95 9.12 29.74
N TYR A 32 8.84 8.53 30.55
CA TYR A 32 9.59 7.33 30.15
C TYR A 32 8.70 6.15 29.73
N GLY A 33 7.58 5.92 30.44
CA GLY A 33 6.62 4.86 30.12
C GLY A 33 6.00 5.01 28.72
N ILE A 34 5.70 6.26 28.31
CA ILE A 34 5.16 6.55 26.96
C ILE A 34 6.23 6.26 25.90
N LYS A 35 7.48 6.61 26.16
CA LYS A 35 8.59 6.32 25.22
C LYS A 35 8.75 4.81 25.02
N ILE A 36 8.69 4.02 26.08
CA ILE A 36 8.76 2.55 25.99
C ILE A 36 7.59 2.01 25.19
N LEU A 37 6.37 2.43 25.51
CA LEU A 37 5.16 1.98 24.81
C LEU A 37 5.25 2.27 23.30
N LEU A 38 5.59 3.49 22.91
CA LEU A 38 5.75 3.90 21.51
C LEU A 38 6.87 3.12 20.82
N THR A 39 7.97 2.86 21.51
CA THR A 39 9.07 2.02 21.00
C THR A 39 8.60 0.61 20.69
N ILE A 40 7.88 -0.03 21.61
CA ILE A 40 7.37 -1.38 21.43
C ILE A 40 6.38 -1.42 20.26
N LEU A 41 5.41 -0.50 20.21
CA LEU A 41 4.41 -0.44 19.14
C LEU A 41 5.05 -0.20 17.79
N PHE A 42 6.04 0.70 17.69
CA PHE A 42 6.78 0.98 16.46
C PHE A 42 7.46 -0.28 15.92
N TRP A 43 8.25 -0.96 16.76
CA TRP A 43 8.99 -2.14 16.32
C TRP A 43 8.09 -3.36 16.08
N LEU A 44 6.99 -3.52 16.80
CA LEU A 44 5.98 -4.54 16.51
C LEU A 44 5.37 -4.30 15.11
N ALA A 45 5.04 -3.06 14.77
CA ALA A 45 4.52 -2.74 13.46
C ALA A 45 5.58 -2.92 12.36
N ALA A 46 6.81 -2.48 12.58
CA ALA A 46 7.91 -2.66 11.63
C ALA A 46 8.27 -4.13 11.40
N LEU A 47 8.26 -4.96 12.44
CA LEU A 47 8.59 -6.39 12.32
C LEU A 47 7.42 -7.24 11.80
N SER A 48 6.18 -6.73 11.83
CA SER A 48 5.02 -7.46 11.30
C SER A 48 5.15 -7.80 9.81
N PHE A 49 5.90 -7.00 9.05
CA PHE A 49 6.24 -7.30 7.65
C PHE A 49 6.96 -8.64 7.51
N PHE A 50 7.95 -8.92 8.35
CA PHE A 50 8.64 -10.21 8.34
C PHE A 50 7.76 -11.35 8.85
N GLY A 51 6.85 -11.05 9.77
CA GLY A 51 5.84 -12.00 10.24
C GLY A 51 4.97 -12.55 9.12
N THR A 52 4.63 -11.72 8.11
CA THR A 52 3.87 -12.19 6.95
C THR A 52 4.64 -13.20 6.10
N MET A 53 5.96 -13.04 5.98
CA MET A 53 6.80 -14.01 5.28
C MET A 53 6.90 -15.33 6.05
N LEU A 54 6.96 -15.26 7.38
CA LEU A 54 7.07 -16.43 8.25
C LEU A 54 5.74 -17.21 8.31
N SER A 55 4.60 -16.50 8.26
CA SER A 55 3.26 -17.09 8.30
C SER A 55 2.97 -18.06 7.14
N ARG A 56 3.70 -17.94 6.02
CA ARG A 56 3.58 -18.86 4.88
C ARG A 56 4.05 -20.28 5.21
N ASN A 57 4.97 -20.43 6.16
CA ASN A 57 5.60 -21.70 6.52
C ASN A 57 5.11 -22.26 7.85
N VAL A 58 4.33 -21.49 8.62
CA VAL A 58 3.85 -21.85 9.95
C VAL A 58 2.32 -21.73 9.97
N LYS A 59 1.64 -22.72 10.50
CA LYS A 59 0.17 -22.69 10.69
C LYS A 59 -0.19 -21.66 11.77
N ILE A 60 -0.45 -20.43 11.37
CA ILE A 60 -0.90 -19.34 12.23
C ILE A 60 -2.42 -19.15 12.05
N PRO A 61 -3.18 -18.82 13.11
CA PRO A 61 -4.59 -18.50 12.99
C PRO A 61 -4.85 -17.41 11.95
N PHE A 62 -5.88 -17.59 11.12
CA PHE A 62 -6.20 -16.68 10.00
C PHE A 62 -6.24 -15.21 10.40
N TYR A 63 -6.89 -14.88 11.53
CA TYR A 63 -6.97 -13.50 12.01
C TYR A 63 -5.60 -12.87 12.27
N LEU A 64 -4.69 -13.63 12.85
CA LEU A 64 -3.34 -13.13 13.14
C LEU A 64 -2.54 -12.94 11.86
N SER A 65 -2.59 -13.90 10.95
CA SER A 65 -1.93 -13.81 9.64
C SER A 65 -2.45 -12.62 8.83
N HIS A 66 -3.78 -12.42 8.80
CA HIS A 66 -4.40 -11.30 8.10
C HIS A 66 -4.01 -9.95 8.72
N THR A 67 -4.05 -9.82 10.05
CA THR A 67 -3.63 -8.58 10.73
C THR A 67 -2.15 -8.28 10.49
N MET A 68 -1.28 -9.30 10.57
CA MET A 68 0.15 -9.12 10.28
C MET A 68 0.37 -8.69 8.82
N TYR A 69 -0.40 -9.22 7.89
CA TYR A 69 -0.34 -8.82 6.48
C TYR A 69 -0.74 -7.36 6.29
N GLU A 70 -1.90 -6.94 6.81
CA GLU A 70 -2.39 -5.58 6.66
C GLU A 70 -1.47 -4.55 7.35
N VAL A 71 -1.07 -4.82 8.58
CA VAL A 71 -0.15 -3.94 9.32
C VAL A 71 1.22 -3.91 8.64
N GLY A 72 1.77 -5.06 8.27
CA GLY A 72 3.11 -5.16 7.68
C GLY A 72 3.20 -4.48 6.31
N THR A 73 2.21 -4.68 5.42
CA THR A 73 2.19 -4.02 4.10
C THR A 73 1.93 -2.52 4.24
N GLY A 74 1.00 -2.12 5.11
CA GLY A 74 0.75 -0.71 5.40
C GLY A 74 1.98 -0.01 5.99
N TRP A 75 2.70 -0.68 6.89
CA TRP A 75 3.92 -0.16 7.49
C TRP A 75 5.08 -0.05 6.49
N LEU A 76 5.18 -0.97 5.54
CA LEU A 76 6.18 -0.88 4.47
C LEU A 76 5.98 0.41 3.65
N ILE A 77 4.74 0.69 3.25
CA ILE A 77 4.39 1.89 2.50
C ILE A 77 4.59 3.15 3.36
N PHE A 78 4.19 3.11 4.63
CA PHE A 78 4.45 4.18 5.61
C PHE A 78 5.94 4.48 5.71
N THR A 79 6.79 3.46 5.88
CA THR A 79 8.24 3.61 5.97
C THR A 79 8.81 4.29 4.74
N LEU A 80 8.38 3.87 3.54
CA LEU A 80 8.84 4.45 2.27
C LEU A 80 8.57 5.97 2.24
N TYR A 81 7.33 6.38 2.43
CA TYR A 81 6.97 7.80 2.35
C TYR A 81 7.56 8.63 3.48
N MET A 82 7.59 8.08 4.70
CA MET A 82 8.17 8.76 5.85
C MET A 82 9.67 9.04 5.63
N VAL A 83 10.42 8.05 5.11
CA VAL A 83 11.84 8.22 4.78
C VAL A 83 12.01 9.27 3.68
N LEU A 84 11.21 9.23 2.61
CA LEU A 84 11.29 10.21 1.52
C LEU A 84 11.04 11.64 2.02
N PHE A 85 10.02 11.86 2.84
CA PHE A 85 9.77 13.20 3.40
C PHE A 85 10.86 13.65 4.37
N LEU A 86 11.37 12.75 5.22
CA LEU A 86 12.47 13.10 6.12
C LEU A 86 13.76 13.44 5.35
N LEU A 87 14.11 12.66 4.32
CA LEU A 87 15.23 12.94 3.45
C LEU A 87 15.07 14.27 2.71
N PHE A 88 13.87 14.60 2.27
CA PHE A 88 13.57 15.90 1.66
C PHE A 88 13.91 17.06 2.63
N PHE A 89 13.49 16.98 3.89
CA PHE A 89 13.84 18.00 4.89
C PHE A 89 15.32 18.02 5.23
N ASP A 90 15.99 16.86 5.22
CA ASP A 90 17.44 16.81 5.44
C ASP A 90 18.21 17.44 4.27
N LEU A 91 17.74 17.25 3.03
CA LEU A 91 18.30 17.96 1.86
C LEU A 91 18.10 19.49 1.95
N LEU A 92 16.92 19.95 2.38
CA LEU A 92 16.69 21.38 2.62
C LEU A 92 17.65 21.94 3.68
N LYS A 93 17.91 21.17 4.73
CA LYS A 93 18.88 21.56 5.76
C LYS A 93 20.30 21.69 5.22
N LEU A 94 20.72 20.85 4.27
CA LEU A 94 22.01 21.01 3.57
C LEU A 94 22.08 22.31 2.75
N CYS A 95 20.93 22.80 2.26
CA CYS A 95 20.80 24.10 1.59
C CYS A 95 20.65 25.28 2.58
N SER A 96 20.97 25.08 3.86
CA SER A 96 20.83 26.07 4.95
C SER A 96 19.39 26.48 5.27
N ILE A 97 18.38 25.72 4.78
CA ILE A 97 16.97 25.90 5.12
C ILE A 97 16.62 24.93 6.24
N SER A 98 16.62 25.42 7.49
CA SER A 98 16.27 24.59 8.64
C SER A 98 14.76 24.62 8.94
N PHE A 99 14.18 23.44 9.20
CA PHE A 99 12.77 23.30 9.57
C PHE A 99 12.64 22.50 10.86
N ASN A 100 12.33 23.20 11.96
CA ASN A 100 12.35 22.62 13.31
C ASN A 100 11.34 21.50 13.53
N GLN A 101 10.24 21.49 12.78
CA GLN A 101 9.16 20.50 12.89
C GLN A 101 9.17 19.46 11.76
N SER A 102 10.34 19.23 11.14
CA SER A 102 10.47 18.32 9.98
C SER A 102 9.87 16.94 10.21
N PHE A 103 10.06 16.34 11.40
CA PHE A 103 9.49 15.04 11.73
C PHE A 103 7.95 15.05 11.75
N MET A 104 7.35 16.01 12.46
CA MET A 104 5.88 16.10 12.55
C MET A 104 5.24 16.41 11.21
N THR A 105 5.87 17.29 10.42
CA THR A 105 5.39 17.60 9.07
C THR A 105 5.50 16.39 8.13
N SER A 106 6.61 15.64 8.19
CA SER A 106 6.77 14.39 7.43
C SER A 106 5.72 13.36 7.84
N LEU A 107 5.46 13.22 9.13
CA LEU A 107 4.45 12.30 9.67
C LEU A 107 3.05 12.67 9.16
N LEU A 108 2.68 13.94 9.27
CA LEU A 108 1.38 14.44 8.79
C LEU A 108 1.24 14.23 7.28
N ALA A 109 2.25 14.62 6.49
CA ALA A 109 2.26 14.45 5.04
C ALA A 109 2.12 12.96 4.65
N THR A 110 2.82 12.07 5.35
CA THR A 110 2.70 10.63 5.15
C THR A 110 1.28 10.14 5.43
N PHE A 111 0.65 10.52 6.53
CA PHE A 111 -0.72 10.12 6.84
C PHE A 111 -1.75 10.68 5.85
N VAL A 112 -1.59 11.93 5.42
CA VAL A 112 -2.46 12.52 4.39
C VAL A 112 -2.35 11.74 3.08
N LEU A 113 -1.14 11.41 2.66
CA LEU A 113 -0.89 10.65 1.42
C LEU A 113 -1.43 9.23 1.50
N LEU A 114 -1.21 8.53 2.62
CA LEU A 114 -1.75 7.19 2.85
C LEU A 114 -3.29 7.21 2.92
N GLY A 115 -3.88 8.20 3.59
CA GLY A 115 -5.33 8.37 3.65
C GLY A 115 -5.94 8.62 2.27
N TYR A 116 -5.30 9.47 1.45
CA TYR A 116 -5.70 9.71 0.08
C TYR A 116 -5.58 8.45 -0.79
N GLY A 117 -4.47 7.71 -0.66
CA GLY A 117 -4.26 6.44 -1.37
C GLY A 117 -5.31 5.40 -0.99
N TYR A 118 -5.60 5.26 0.30
CA TYR A 118 -6.64 4.36 0.78
C TYR A 118 -8.03 4.76 0.29
N TYR A 119 -8.35 6.05 0.29
CA TYR A 119 -9.61 6.57 -0.26
C TYR A 119 -9.76 6.20 -1.75
N ASN A 120 -8.73 6.44 -2.56
CA ASN A 120 -8.76 6.07 -3.98
C ASN A 120 -8.88 4.56 -4.21
N TYR A 121 -8.18 3.75 -3.42
CA TYR A 121 -8.30 2.30 -3.46
C TYR A 121 -9.73 1.82 -3.19
N ARG A 122 -10.42 2.45 -2.24
CA ARG A 122 -11.81 2.12 -1.89
C ARG A 122 -12.85 2.63 -2.90
N HIS A 123 -12.45 3.56 -3.79
CA HIS A 123 -13.33 4.17 -4.79
C HIS A 123 -12.80 3.91 -6.21
N PRO A 124 -12.86 2.66 -6.71
CA PRO A 124 -12.42 2.32 -8.06
C PRO A 124 -13.23 3.10 -9.09
N LYS A 125 -12.55 3.53 -10.16
CA LYS A 125 -13.14 4.34 -11.24
C LYS A 125 -13.23 3.51 -12.52
N ILE A 126 -14.27 3.77 -13.30
CA ILE A 126 -14.44 3.20 -14.63
C ILE A 126 -13.82 4.17 -15.62
N ASN A 127 -12.85 3.71 -16.39
CA ASN A 127 -12.27 4.46 -17.50
C ASN A 127 -12.87 3.94 -18.80
N THR A 128 -13.47 4.83 -19.60
CA THR A 128 -14.05 4.48 -20.90
C THR A 128 -13.10 4.88 -22.02
N VAL A 129 -12.81 3.92 -22.89
CA VAL A 129 -12.00 4.14 -24.10
C VAL A 129 -12.85 3.78 -25.29
N ASN A 130 -13.02 4.73 -26.22
CA ASN A 130 -13.72 4.49 -27.49
C ASN A 130 -12.72 4.10 -28.57
N ILE A 131 -12.89 2.91 -29.13
CA ILE A 131 -12.04 2.39 -30.21
C ILE A 131 -12.88 2.31 -31.47
N THR A 132 -12.47 3.02 -32.51
CA THR A 132 -13.10 2.97 -33.84
C THR A 132 -12.32 2.00 -34.71
N LEU A 133 -13.00 0.97 -35.21
CA LEU A 133 -12.42 0.02 -36.15
C LEU A 133 -12.56 0.56 -37.57
N THR A 134 -11.49 0.51 -38.35
CA THR A 134 -11.50 0.90 -39.77
C THR A 134 -12.17 -0.16 -40.67
N LYS A 135 -12.22 -1.41 -40.18
CA LYS A 135 -12.87 -2.52 -40.89
C LYS A 135 -14.31 -2.64 -40.39
N PRO A 136 -15.33 -2.52 -41.27
CA PRO A 136 -16.72 -2.66 -40.86
C PRO A 136 -16.97 -4.07 -40.32
N LEU A 137 -17.64 -4.16 -39.19
CA LEU A 137 -18.20 -5.41 -38.70
C LEU A 137 -19.34 -5.82 -39.63
N THR A 138 -19.44 -7.09 -39.94
CA THR A 138 -20.38 -7.66 -40.93
C THR A 138 -21.85 -7.42 -40.59
N ASP A 139 -22.15 -6.92 -39.40
CA ASP A 139 -23.50 -6.63 -38.90
C ASP A 139 -23.54 -5.21 -38.36
N ASN A 140 -24.29 -4.36 -38.98
CA ASN A 140 -24.43 -2.92 -38.70
C ASN A 140 -25.16 -2.65 -37.36
N ARG A 141 -24.90 -3.46 -36.32
CA ARG A 141 -25.52 -3.37 -35.00
C ARG A 141 -24.74 -2.41 -34.11
N ARG A 142 -25.33 -2.13 -32.96
CA ARG A 142 -24.79 -1.27 -31.91
C ARG A 142 -23.30 -1.54 -31.59
N PRO A 143 -22.56 -0.55 -31.09
CA PRO A 143 -21.19 -0.75 -30.61
C PRO A 143 -21.10 -1.90 -29.62
N ILE A 144 -20.06 -2.73 -29.74
CA ILE A 144 -19.76 -3.81 -28.78
C ILE A 144 -19.14 -3.18 -27.55
N LYS A 145 -19.68 -3.51 -26.39
CA LYS A 145 -19.20 -3.04 -25.08
C LYS A 145 -18.38 -4.11 -24.40
N ILE A 146 -17.08 -3.85 -24.26
CA ILE A 146 -16.13 -4.75 -23.61
C ILE A 146 -15.73 -4.13 -22.29
N VAL A 147 -15.82 -4.88 -21.20
CA VAL A 147 -15.25 -4.51 -19.91
C VAL A 147 -14.00 -5.35 -19.69
N ALA A 148 -12.86 -4.67 -19.51
CA ALA A 148 -11.59 -5.31 -19.17
C ALA A 148 -11.24 -5.04 -17.71
N VAL A 149 -10.81 -6.09 -17.00
CA VAL A 149 -10.31 -6.02 -15.62
C VAL A 149 -9.04 -6.85 -15.50
N SER A 150 -8.09 -6.40 -14.67
CA SER A 150 -6.87 -7.14 -14.34
C SER A 150 -6.48 -6.90 -12.89
N ASP A 151 -5.56 -7.71 -12.37
CA ASP A 151 -4.91 -7.51 -11.08
C ASP A 151 -5.89 -7.37 -9.90
N ILE A 152 -6.92 -8.21 -9.85
CA ILE A 152 -7.94 -8.17 -8.79
C ILE A 152 -7.35 -8.70 -7.48
N HIS A 153 -6.41 -9.64 -7.54
CA HIS A 153 -5.69 -10.20 -6.38
C HIS A 153 -6.64 -10.61 -5.24
N LEU A 154 -7.60 -11.48 -5.55
CA LEU A 154 -8.52 -12.03 -4.53
C LEU A 154 -7.73 -12.86 -3.52
N GLY A 155 -7.79 -12.47 -2.26
CA GLY A 155 -7.05 -13.11 -1.18
C GLY A 155 -7.00 -12.22 0.06
N ASN A 156 -5.83 -12.15 0.69
CA ASN A 156 -5.65 -11.34 1.91
C ASN A 156 -5.83 -9.84 1.68
N GLY A 157 -5.49 -9.31 0.48
CA GLY A 157 -5.60 -7.88 0.15
C GLY A 157 -7.00 -7.48 -0.35
N THR A 158 -7.61 -8.30 -1.20
CA THR A 158 -8.93 -8.02 -1.81
C THR A 158 -9.96 -9.01 -1.33
N GLY A 159 -10.72 -8.61 -0.31
CA GLY A 159 -11.73 -9.46 0.32
C GLY A 159 -13.07 -9.50 -0.44
N LYS A 160 -14.00 -10.31 0.08
CA LYS A 160 -15.35 -10.54 -0.48
C LYS A 160 -16.16 -9.26 -0.74
N THR A 161 -15.98 -8.23 0.09
CA THR A 161 -16.70 -6.95 -0.04
C THR A 161 -16.24 -6.18 -1.28
N SER A 162 -14.93 -6.11 -1.51
CA SER A 162 -14.35 -5.47 -2.70
C SER A 162 -14.75 -6.21 -3.97
N LEU A 163 -14.70 -7.57 -3.95
CA LEU A 163 -15.16 -8.37 -5.08
C LEU A 163 -16.63 -8.08 -5.44
N LYS A 164 -17.52 -8.04 -4.44
CA LYS A 164 -18.93 -7.68 -4.70
C LYS A 164 -19.08 -6.31 -5.34
N GLN A 165 -18.28 -5.34 -4.92
CA GLN A 165 -18.26 -4.00 -5.51
C GLN A 165 -17.82 -4.05 -6.98
N TYR A 166 -16.73 -4.76 -7.29
CA TYR A 166 -16.24 -4.90 -8.67
C TYR A 166 -17.26 -5.59 -9.58
N VAL A 167 -17.84 -6.69 -9.12
CA VAL A 167 -18.90 -7.40 -9.86
C VAL A 167 -20.10 -6.47 -10.12
N LYS A 168 -20.54 -5.69 -9.13
CA LYS A 168 -21.61 -4.71 -9.30
C LYS A 168 -21.24 -3.63 -10.34
N MET A 169 -20.01 -3.15 -10.32
CA MET A 169 -19.53 -2.14 -11.29
C MET A 169 -19.48 -2.71 -12.71
N ILE A 170 -18.97 -3.92 -12.88
CA ILE A 170 -18.88 -4.62 -14.18
C ILE A 170 -20.30 -4.85 -14.74
N ASN A 171 -21.20 -5.44 -13.94
CA ASN A 171 -22.56 -5.71 -14.37
C ASN A 171 -23.34 -4.43 -14.67
N GLY A 172 -23.09 -3.35 -13.92
CA GLY A 172 -23.70 -2.04 -14.17
C GLY A 172 -23.33 -1.41 -15.53
N GLN A 173 -22.26 -1.91 -16.17
CA GLN A 173 -21.89 -1.50 -17.51
C GLN A 173 -22.66 -2.23 -18.62
N ASN A 174 -23.41 -3.30 -18.31
CA ASN A 174 -24.09 -4.17 -19.28
C ASN A 174 -23.14 -4.58 -20.43
N PRO A 175 -21.99 -5.24 -20.13
CA PRO A 175 -21.02 -5.60 -21.14
C PRO A 175 -21.50 -6.73 -22.04
N ASP A 176 -21.09 -6.71 -23.31
CA ASP A 176 -21.25 -7.84 -24.24
C ASP A 176 -20.14 -8.89 -24.02
N LEU A 177 -18.97 -8.45 -23.52
CA LEU A 177 -17.83 -9.30 -23.24
C LEU A 177 -17.08 -8.80 -22.01
N ILE A 178 -16.62 -9.72 -21.15
CA ILE A 178 -15.74 -9.42 -20.02
C ILE A 178 -14.38 -10.07 -20.30
N LEU A 179 -13.33 -9.25 -20.25
CA LEU A 179 -11.94 -9.71 -20.37
C LEU A 179 -11.28 -9.64 -18.99
N ILE A 180 -10.66 -10.73 -18.57
CA ILE A 180 -9.88 -10.81 -17.34
C ILE A 180 -8.42 -10.97 -17.74
N GLY A 181 -7.60 -9.94 -17.45
CA GLY A 181 -6.20 -9.82 -17.89
C GLY A 181 -5.18 -10.55 -17.01
N GLY A 182 -5.59 -11.46 -16.13
CA GLY A 182 -4.71 -12.20 -15.21
C GLY A 182 -4.83 -11.72 -13.77
N ASP A 183 -4.01 -12.30 -12.90
CA ASP A 183 -3.86 -12.02 -11.46
C ASP A 183 -5.20 -11.87 -10.71
N LEU A 184 -6.12 -12.83 -11.01
CA LEU A 184 -7.45 -12.85 -10.41
C LEU A 184 -7.40 -13.27 -8.93
N ILE A 185 -6.57 -14.26 -8.60
CA ILE A 185 -6.50 -14.88 -7.27
C ILE A 185 -5.04 -14.92 -6.82
N ASP A 186 -4.79 -14.45 -5.61
CA ASP A 186 -3.51 -14.66 -4.95
C ASP A 186 -3.40 -16.11 -4.46
N ASN A 187 -2.23 -16.71 -4.67
CA ASN A 187 -1.92 -18.00 -4.05
C ASN A 187 -1.87 -17.80 -2.52
N SER A 188 -2.85 -18.39 -1.84
CA SER A 188 -2.92 -18.45 -0.37
C SER A 188 -1.95 -19.49 0.19
#